data_2c961d306033cbf61bf92a65c1560231
#
_entry.id   2c961d306033cbf61bf92a65c1560231
#
_cell.length_a   1.000
_cell.length_b   1.000
_cell.length_c   1.000
_cell.angle_alpha   90.00
_cell.angle_beta   90.00
_cell.angle_gamma   90.00
#
_symmetry.space_group_name_H-M   'P 1'
#
loop_
_entity.id
_entity.type
_entity.pdbx_description
1 polymer ?
#
loop_
_entity_poly.entity_id
_entity_poly.type
_entity_poly.pdbx_seq_one_letter_code
_entity_poly.pdbx_strand_id
1 'polypeptide(L)'
;RDWSSDVCSSDLPQSWPRRPLQDVPTAHTVQPADWAELTLAGGPGGNDWVLLPDQPQQPPFTSSIQAAQRGFLAPQDCVECHAEYCETFQHTSHARTSMLPSTDSILGSLQPGHNVLTTARPELQFQMQQQDNAIVQQVILQHPETRTVFTGTFPMDLVFGSGNHGQSYLWWNADRLYQAHVSYLSESDAWVNSPGPYFDGTADFARPVPVRCMECHVTWIAADPKEMNRFDRSTLIPGVTCVRCHGPAHEHVAYHRQHPDETEGRRIVNPAALTIQRQNEICAQCHSAGEDHASLFGYRPGEPLEQWLQLDLSASAESNADPHAANQLARLMQSRCFQQSSGFACTLCHDPHQNQPDTSSITAQQCRQCHQQDPCPEVQSEKTGSLARQRCVACHMPARRDAQVAMQTRQGNIEALLRDHQIGIWPETTEIERSR
;
A
#
# COMPACT_ATOMS: atom_id res chain seq x y z
N ARG A 1 -35.98 2.57 18.59
CA ARG A 1 -35.01 2.04 19.57
C ARG A 1 -34.08 3.19 19.89
N ASP A 2 -34.06 3.58 21.15
CA ASP A 2 -33.25 4.67 21.69
C ASP A 2 -31.76 4.43 21.42
N TRP A 3 -31.15 5.35 20.72
CA TRP A 3 -29.72 5.46 20.57
C TRP A 3 -29.21 6.31 21.75
N SER A 4 -28.84 5.64 22.84
CA SER A 4 -28.21 6.32 23.96
C SER A 4 -26.75 6.65 23.66
N SER A 5 -26.37 7.84 24.06
CA SER A 5 -25.18 8.61 23.79
C SER A 5 -23.84 8.06 24.32
N ASP A 6 -23.74 6.77 24.67
CA ASP A 6 -22.60 6.26 25.46
C ASP A 6 -21.58 5.42 24.67
N VAL A 7 -21.73 5.25 23.35
CA VAL A 7 -20.84 4.36 22.55
C VAL A 7 -19.69 5.08 21.86
N CYS A 8 -19.68 6.42 21.84
CA CYS A 8 -18.79 7.17 20.96
C CYS A 8 -17.40 7.52 21.50
N SER A 9 -17.02 7.24 22.72
CA SER A 9 -15.76 7.80 23.24
C SER A 9 -14.72 6.83 23.81
N SER A 10 -15.06 5.56 24.11
CA SER A 10 -14.12 4.67 24.79
C SER A 10 -13.62 3.47 24.00
N ASP A 11 -14.32 3.04 22.94
CA ASP A 11 -14.08 1.74 22.32
C ASP A 11 -13.64 1.78 20.84
N LEU A 12 -13.22 2.94 20.34
CA LEU A 12 -12.57 2.98 19.04
C LEU A 12 -11.25 2.22 19.11
N PRO A 13 -11.00 1.26 18.20
CA PRO A 13 -9.75 0.52 18.17
C PRO A 13 -8.55 1.47 18.13
N GLN A 14 -7.51 1.14 18.87
CA GLN A 14 -6.27 1.93 18.96
C GLN A 14 -5.54 2.07 17.61
N SER A 15 -5.98 1.35 16.58
CA SER A 15 -5.43 1.34 15.22
C SER A 15 -5.63 2.62 14.41
N TRP A 16 -6.63 3.46 14.76
CA TRP A 16 -6.74 4.77 14.12
C TRP A 16 -5.83 5.77 14.83
N PRO A 17 -4.96 6.50 14.11
CA PRO A 17 -4.06 7.44 14.74
C PRO A 17 -4.87 8.54 15.44
N ARG A 18 -4.98 8.44 16.77
CA ARG A 18 -5.67 9.45 17.61
C ARG A 18 -4.77 10.64 17.95
N ARG A 19 -3.46 10.56 17.62
CA ARG A 19 -2.52 11.64 17.90
C ARG A 19 -2.40 12.56 16.69
N PRO A 20 -2.40 13.87 16.89
CA PRO A 20 -1.92 14.81 15.89
C PRO A 20 -0.52 14.38 15.44
N LEU A 21 -0.21 14.49 14.17
CA LEU A 21 1.13 14.17 13.62
C LEU A 21 2.26 14.98 14.28
N GLN A 22 1.89 16.09 14.94
CA GLN A 22 2.81 16.91 15.74
C GLN A 22 3.43 16.17 16.94
N ASP A 23 2.77 15.11 17.45
CA ASP A 23 3.27 14.28 18.55
C ASP A 23 4.11 13.08 18.08
N VAL A 24 4.27 12.88 16.76
CA VAL A 24 5.22 11.91 16.24
C VAL A 24 6.61 12.42 16.56
N PRO A 25 7.46 11.63 17.25
CA PRO A 25 8.82 12.06 17.58
C PRO A 25 9.50 12.58 16.32
N THR A 26 10.07 13.78 16.40
CA THR A 26 10.90 14.30 15.33
C THR A 26 11.96 13.25 15.02
N ALA A 27 12.05 12.87 13.75
CA ALA A 27 13.05 11.92 13.30
C ALA A 27 14.38 12.20 14.00
N HIS A 28 14.93 11.21 14.69
CA HIS A 28 16.31 11.29 15.12
C HIS A 28 17.14 11.39 13.85
N THR A 29 17.52 12.60 13.49
CA THR A 29 18.35 12.85 12.33
C THR A 29 19.63 12.05 12.54
N VAL A 30 19.98 11.20 11.60
CA VAL A 30 21.34 10.64 11.54
C VAL A 30 22.29 11.82 11.64
N GLN A 31 23.17 11.80 12.63
CA GLN A 31 24.06 12.94 12.85
C GLN A 31 25.00 13.09 11.66
N PRO A 32 25.34 14.29 11.20
CA PRO A 32 26.24 14.49 10.07
C PRO A 32 27.60 13.79 10.22
N ALA A 33 28.08 13.64 11.47
CA ALA A 33 29.30 12.89 11.79
C ALA A 33 29.14 11.39 11.45
N ASP A 34 27.99 10.79 11.82
CA ASP A 34 27.71 9.37 11.57
C ASP A 34 27.60 9.10 10.06
N TRP A 35 27.10 10.05 9.30
CA TRP A 35 27.03 9.95 7.83
C TRP A 35 28.42 9.97 7.19
N ALA A 36 29.29 10.85 7.65
CA ALA A 36 30.66 10.93 7.17
C ALA A 36 31.43 9.64 7.50
N GLU A 37 31.23 9.08 8.70
CA GLU A 37 31.86 7.83 9.13
C GLU A 37 31.34 6.63 8.32
N LEU A 38 30.02 6.52 8.07
CA LEU A 38 29.46 5.49 7.21
C LEU A 38 30.01 5.57 5.78
N THR A 39 30.16 6.79 5.24
CA THR A 39 30.71 7.02 3.91
C THR A 39 32.22 6.73 3.85
N LEU A 40 32.97 7.04 4.91
CA LEU A 40 34.41 6.82 5.00
C LEU A 40 34.79 5.35 5.29
N ALA A 41 33.89 4.58 5.89
CA ALA A 41 34.06 3.16 6.16
C ALA A 41 34.06 2.29 4.90
N GLY A 42 34.00 2.90 3.72
CA GLY A 42 34.00 2.23 2.44
C GLY A 42 35.02 1.13 2.33
N GLY A 43 34.53 -0.06 1.96
CA GLY A 43 35.36 -1.24 1.77
C GLY A 43 36.40 -1.06 0.65
N PRO A 44 37.27 -2.05 0.44
CA PRO A 44 38.26 -2.02 -0.61
C PRO A 44 37.61 -1.92 -2.00
N GLY A 45 37.56 -0.71 -2.55
CA GLY A 45 36.96 -0.42 -3.86
C GLY A 45 36.11 0.84 -3.97
N GLY A 46 35.95 1.62 -2.88
CA GLY A 46 35.20 2.89 -2.89
C GLY A 46 33.86 2.85 -2.14
N ASN A 47 33.30 4.04 -1.90
CA ASN A 47 32.12 4.28 -1.05
C ASN A 47 30.77 3.91 -1.69
N ASP A 48 30.74 3.12 -2.75
CA ASP A 48 29.55 2.93 -3.61
C ASP A 48 28.47 2.03 -3.00
N TRP A 49 28.64 1.51 -1.81
CA TRP A 49 27.73 0.55 -1.19
C TRP A 49 26.93 1.06 0.01
N VAL A 50 27.20 2.28 0.48
CA VAL A 50 26.36 2.99 1.44
C VAL A 50 25.88 4.29 0.79
N LEU A 51 24.59 4.36 0.49
CA LEU A 51 23.96 5.50 -0.15
C LEU A 51 23.10 6.25 0.85
N LEU A 52 23.40 7.53 1.05
CA LEU A 52 22.71 8.44 1.94
C LEU A 52 22.27 9.67 1.16
N PRO A 53 21.08 10.24 1.45
CA PRO A 53 20.64 11.47 0.79
C PRO A 53 21.45 12.68 1.29
N ASP A 54 21.57 13.67 0.42
CA ASP A 54 22.15 14.96 0.80
C ASP A 54 21.37 15.62 1.94
N GLN A 55 22.06 16.38 2.78
CA GLN A 55 21.42 17.19 3.80
C GLN A 55 20.58 18.30 3.17
N PRO A 56 19.32 18.48 3.60
CA PRO A 56 18.47 19.56 3.07
C PRO A 56 19.09 20.93 3.33
N GLN A 57 19.21 21.73 2.27
CA GLN A 57 19.74 23.10 2.38
C GLN A 57 18.63 24.16 2.49
N GLN A 58 17.39 23.75 2.33
CA GLN A 58 16.23 24.63 2.32
C GLN A 58 15.43 24.47 3.64
N PRO A 59 14.74 25.51 4.10
CA PRO A 59 13.80 25.36 5.22
C PRO A 59 12.69 24.37 4.86
N PRO A 60 12.12 23.67 5.86
CA PRO A 60 11.05 22.71 5.62
C PRO A 60 9.88 23.31 4.86
N PHE A 61 9.35 22.52 3.92
CA PHE A 61 8.15 22.89 3.14
C PHE A 61 6.92 22.93 4.05
N THR A 62 6.19 24.01 3.97
CA THR A 62 4.90 24.18 4.64
C THR A 62 3.85 24.58 3.62
N SER A 63 2.80 23.82 3.53
CA SER A 63 1.69 24.09 2.61
C SER A 63 0.75 25.13 3.17
N SER A 64 0.32 26.07 2.31
CA SER A 64 -0.85 26.91 2.61
C SER A 64 -2.18 26.19 2.43
N ILE A 65 -2.19 24.99 1.85
CA ILE A 65 -3.39 24.21 1.55
C ILE A 65 -3.54 23.12 2.61
N GLN A 66 -4.61 23.20 3.39
CA GLN A 66 -4.98 22.19 4.35
C GLN A 66 -5.88 21.11 3.72
N ALA A 67 -5.81 19.88 4.20
CA ALA A 67 -6.63 18.76 3.73
C ALA A 67 -8.14 19.11 3.77
N ALA A 68 -8.60 19.73 4.84
CA ALA A 68 -10.00 20.13 5.01
C ALA A 68 -10.48 21.11 3.93
N GLN A 69 -9.62 22.03 3.43
CA GLN A 69 -9.95 22.94 2.33
C GLN A 69 -10.19 22.22 1.01
N ARG A 70 -9.60 21.03 0.84
CA ARG A 70 -9.82 20.14 -0.29
C ARG A 70 -10.95 19.13 -0.04
N GLY A 71 -11.58 19.18 1.14
CA GLY A 71 -12.64 18.27 1.56
C GLY A 71 -12.15 16.89 2.00
N PHE A 72 -10.83 16.69 2.14
CA PHE A 72 -10.28 15.46 2.70
C PHE A 72 -10.41 15.48 4.22
N LEU A 73 -11.23 14.58 4.72
CA LEU A 73 -11.47 14.38 6.15
C LEU A 73 -10.79 13.10 6.61
N ALA A 74 -10.43 13.06 7.88
CA ALA A 74 -9.95 11.87 8.52
C ALA A 74 -11.12 10.90 8.80
N PRO A 75 -10.86 9.58 8.92
CA PRO A 75 -11.92 8.59 9.20
C PRO A 75 -12.75 8.90 10.44
N GLN A 76 -12.17 9.54 11.43
CA GLN A 76 -12.84 9.95 12.68
C GLN A 76 -14.06 10.85 12.44
N ASP A 77 -14.04 11.63 11.38
CA ASP A 77 -15.17 12.50 11.02
C ASP A 77 -16.38 11.71 10.45
N CYS A 78 -16.15 10.44 10.06
CA CYS A 78 -17.17 9.55 9.51
C CYS A 78 -17.81 8.65 10.56
N VAL A 79 -17.05 8.28 11.60
CA VAL A 79 -17.44 7.30 12.62
C VAL A 79 -18.72 7.70 13.37
N GLU A 80 -18.92 9.00 13.60
CA GLU A 80 -20.09 9.52 14.33
C GLU A 80 -21.43 9.02 13.75
N CYS A 81 -21.50 8.87 12.41
CA CYS A 81 -22.70 8.43 11.71
C CYS A 81 -22.57 7.06 11.03
N HIS A 82 -21.34 6.62 10.74
CA HIS A 82 -21.07 5.41 9.94
C HIS A 82 -20.22 4.39 10.71
N ALA A 83 -20.51 4.18 12.00
CA ALA A 83 -19.71 3.34 12.90
C ALA A 83 -19.52 1.91 12.36
N GLU A 84 -20.57 1.25 11.87
CA GLU A 84 -20.50 -0.14 11.38
C GLU A 84 -19.54 -0.27 10.16
N TYR A 85 -19.61 0.69 9.22
CA TYR A 85 -18.68 0.69 8.08
C TYR A 85 -17.25 0.98 8.52
N CYS A 86 -17.06 1.89 9.47
CA CYS A 86 -15.73 2.22 9.98
C CYS A 86 -15.10 1.04 10.72
N GLU A 87 -15.89 0.29 11.51
CA GLU A 87 -15.45 -0.89 12.24
C GLU A 87 -14.87 -1.96 11.31
N THR A 88 -15.55 -2.27 10.21
CA THR A 88 -15.05 -3.26 9.24
C THR A 88 -13.92 -2.70 8.36
N PHE A 89 -14.08 -1.46 7.89
CA PHE A 89 -13.15 -0.83 6.96
C PHE A 89 -11.74 -0.65 7.52
N GLN A 90 -11.59 -0.31 8.80
CA GLN A 90 -10.26 -0.10 9.41
C GLN A 90 -9.32 -1.33 9.30
N HIS A 91 -9.88 -2.52 9.10
CA HIS A 91 -9.13 -3.75 8.93
C HIS A 91 -8.81 -4.07 7.46
N THR A 92 -9.32 -3.27 6.52
CA THR A 92 -9.06 -3.47 5.09
C THR A 92 -7.62 -3.11 4.70
N SER A 93 -7.15 -3.70 3.61
CA SER A 93 -5.86 -3.34 3.02
C SER A 93 -5.81 -1.87 2.62
N HIS A 94 -6.92 -1.27 2.19
CA HIS A 94 -7.00 0.15 1.85
C HIS A 94 -6.75 1.04 3.08
N ALA A 95 -7.44 0.81 4.18
CA ALA A 95 -7.23 1.57 5.41
C ALA A 95 -5.79 1.43 5.95
N ARG A 96 -5.18 0.26 5.74
CA ARG A 96 -3.85 -0.09 6.23
C ARG A 96 -2.75 0.01 5.18
N THR A 97 -3.04 0.59 4.02
CA THR A 97 -2.03 0.73 2.95
C THR A 97 -0.87 1.63 3.35
N SER A 98 -1.10 2.57 4.30
CA SER A 98 -0.05 3.18 5.09
C SER A 98 -0.50 3.45 6.52
N MET A 99 0.43 3.39 7.47
CA MET A 99 0.17 3.52 8.90
C MET A 99 1.32 4.25 9.58
N LEU A 100 1.02 4.93 10.69
CA LEU A 100 2.09 5.39 11.57
C LEU A 100 2.74 4.18 12.27
N PRO A 101 4.06 4.23 12.51
CA PRO A 101 4.77 3.11 13.11
C PRO A 101 4.37 2.92 14.58
N SER A 102 4.15 1.67 14.92
CA SER A 102 3.94 1.19 16.30
C SER A 102 4.31 -0.30 16.35
N THR A 103 4.43 -0.85 17.53
CA THR A 103 4.64 -2.31 17.70
C THR A 103 3.50 -3.14 17.13
N ASP A 104 2.29 -2.56 17.01
CA ASP A 104 1.13 -3.24 16.46
C ASP A 104 1.01 -3.08 14.94
N SER A 105 1.60 -2.03 14.37
CA SER A 105 1.55 -1.77 12.92
C SER A 105 2.70 -2.40 12.15
N ILE A 106 3.83 -2.69 12.80
CA ILE A 106 4.99 -3.34 12.18
C ILE A 106 4.86 -4.86 12.39
N LEU A 107 4.85 -5.60 11.29
CA LEU A 107 4.67 -7.06 11.31
C LEU A 107 5.95 -7.81 11.64
N GLY A 108 7.08 -7.32 11.16
CA GLY A 108 8.37 -7.97 11.39
C GLY A 108 8.75 -7.95 12.87
N SER A 109 9.36 -9.03 13.33
CA SER A 109 9.78 -9.17 14.74
C SER A 109 10.86 -8.16 15.10
N LEU A 110 10.68 -7.45 16.21
CA LEU A 110 11.69 -6.57 16.81
C LEU A 110 12.48 -7.28 17.93
N GLN A 111 12.20 -8.56 18.17
CA GLN A 111 12.87 -9.32 19.23
C GLN A 111 14.29 -9.73 18.83
N PRO A 112 15.25 -9.68 19.76
CA PRO A 112 16.62 -10.10 19.50
C PRO A 112 16.70 -11.50 18.88
N GLY A 113 17.48 -11.63 17.80
CA GLY A 113 17.63 -12.87 17.03
C GLY A 113 16.66 -13.05 15.88
N HIS A 114 15.54 -12.32 15.86
CA HIS A 114 14.56 -12.33 14.76
C HIS A 114 14.46 -10.97 14.06
N ASN A 115 15.20 -9.98 14.52
CA ASN A 115 15.16 -8.59 14.10
C ASN A 115 16.38 -8.18 13.28
N VAL A 116 17.05 -9.13 12.63
CA VAL A 116 18.30 -8.90 11.90
C VAL A 116 18.19 -9.37 10.46
N LEU A 117 18.58 -8.52 9.53
CA LEU A 117 18.86 -8.88 8.15
C LEU A 117 20.39 -8.94 7.96
N THR A 118 20.90 -10.14 7.70
CA THR A 118 22.31 -10.35 7.32
C THR A 118 22.43 -10.32 5.80
N THR A 119 23.52 -9.74 5.29
CA THR A 119 23.75 -9.60 3.85
C THR A 119 24.83 -10.56 3.33
N ALA A 120 25.04 -10.58 2.02
CA ALA A 120 26.14 -11.30 1.39
C ALA A 120 27.53 -10.76 1.84
N ARG A 121 27.57 -9.54 2.41
CA ARG A 121 28.76 -8.99 3.06
C ARG A 121 28.68 -9.23 4.56
N PRO A 122 29.54 -10.09 5.13
CA PRO A 122 29.52 -10.39 6.56
C PRO A 122 29.72 -9.18 7.46
N GLU A 123 30.32 -8.12 6.92
CA GLU A 123 30.60 -6.85 7.61
C GLU A 123 29.37 -5.96 7.72
N LEU A 124 28.34 -6.19 6.89
CA LEU A 124 27.13 -5.38 6.81
C LEU A 124 25.92 -6.16 7.27
N GLN A 125 25.23 -5.63 8.25
CA GLN A 125 23.92 -6.14 8.68
C GLN A 125 22.98 -4.99 9.06
N PHE A 126 21.69 -5.29 9.09
CA PHE A 126 20.66 -4.37 9.56
C PHE A 126 19.97 -4.96 10.77
N GLN A 127 19.67 -4.11 11.75
CA GLN A 127 18.90 -4.50 12.93
C GLN A 127 17.68 -3.59 13.08
N MET A 128 16.51 -4.21 13.18
CA MET A 128 15.25 -3.53 13.42
C MET A 128 14.94 -3.58 14.91
N GLN A 129 14.80 -2.42 15.54
CA GLN A 129 14.61 -2.35 16.99
C GLN A 129 13.79 -1.15 17.42
N GLN A 130 13.20 -1.24 18.60
CA GLN A 130 12.65 -0.09 19.28
C GLN A 130 13.77 0.64 20.02
N GLN A 131 13.90 1.93 19.74
CA GLN A 131 14.86 2.81 20.41
C GLN A 131 14.07 4.02 20.93
N ASP A 132 14.04 4.18 22.25
CA ASP A 132 13.19 5.17 22.91
C ASP A 132 11.72 5.06 22.46
N ASN A 133 11.18 6.11 21.84
CA ASN A 133 9.81 6.15 21.32
C ASN A 133 9.72 5.90 19.80
N ALA A 134 10.80 5.50 19.15
CA ALA A 134 10.86 5.24 17.71
C ALA A 134 11.16 3.77 17.42
N ILE A 135 10.68 3.29 16.27
CA ILE A 135 11.13 2.03 15.70
C ILE A 135 12.08 2.38 14.56
N VAL A 136 13.25 1.75 14.56
CA VAL A 136 14.35 2.13 13.69
C VAL A 136 14.93 0.95 12.95
N GLN A 137 15.48 1.23 11.78
CA GLN A 137 16.46 0.38 11.12
C GLN A 137 17.85 0.90 11.45
N GLN A 138 18.65 0.10 12.14
CA GLN A 138 20.05 0.38 12.38
C GLN A 138 20.89 -0.38 11.36
N VAL A 139 21.68 0.34 10.57
CA VAL A 139 22.73 -0.27 9.75
C VAL A 139 23.99 -0.41 10.62
N ILE A 140 24.59 -1.58 10.59
CA ILE A 140 25.77 -1.93 11.37
C ILE A 140 26.83 -2.39 10.38
N LEU A 141 27.94 -1.66 10.36
CA LEU A 141 29.07 -1.92 9.50
C LEU A 141 30.31 -2.19 10.34
N GLN A 142 30.94 -3.34 10.19
CA GLN A 142 32.18 -3.68 10.85
C GLN A 142 33.35 -3.66 9.87
N HIS A 143 34.35 -2.80 10.12
CA HIS A 143 35.52 -2.78 9.28
C HIS A 143 36.28 -4.13 9.36
N PRO A 144 36.60 -4.76 8.21
CA PRO A 144 37.12 -6.14 8.20
C PRO A 144 38.46 -6.30 8.92
N GLU A 145 39.36 -5.30 8.82
CA GLU A 145 40.71 -5.37 9.40
C GLU A 145 40.77 -4.80 10.81
N THR A 146 40.27 -3.57 11.00
CA THR A 146 40.36 -2.87 12.28
C THR A 146 39.33 -3.31 13.30
N ARG A 147 38.27 -4.01 12.85
CA ARG A 147 37.12 -4.42 13.65
C ARG A 147 36.32 -3.25 14.23
N THR A 148 36.60 -2.03 13.79
CA THR A 148 35.82 -0.84 14.17
C THR A 148 34.38 -1.02 13.67
N VAL A 149 33.41 -0.69 14.52
CA VAL A 149 31.98 -0.77 14.20
C VAL A 149 31.45 0.63 13.99
N PHE A 150 30.79 0.81 12.85
CA PHE A 150 30.05 2.02 12.51
C PHE A 150 28.56 1.70 12.51
N THR A 151 27.75 2.62 13.00
CA THR A 151 26.29 2.47 13.02
C THR A 151 25.60 3.71 12.49
N GLY A 152 24.58 3.51 11.68
CA GLY A 152 23.64 4.55 11.29
C GLY A 152 22.23 4.16 11.68
N THR A 153 21.41 5.10 12.12
CA THR A 153 20.07 4.83 12.62
C THR A 153 19.05 5.62 11.81
N PHE A 154 18.09 4.90 11.21
CA PHE A 154 17.04 5.46 10.35
C PHE A 154 15.69 5.13 10.95
N PRO A 155 14.89 6.12 11.34
CA PRO A 155 13.56 5.87 11.89
C PRO A 155 12.64 5.28 10.81
N MET A 156 11.76 4.39 11.21
CA MET A 156 10.62 3.96 10.39
C MET A 156 9.48 4.92 10.68
N ASP A 157 9.40 6.03 9.95
CA ASP A 157 8.42 7.10 10.21
C ASP A 157 7.04 6.84 9.60
N LEU A 158 6.99 6.00 8.56
CA LEU A 158 5.74 5.61 7.90
C LEU A 158 5.86 4.16 7.41
N VAL A 159 4.85 3.37 7.70
CA VAL A 159 4.70 2.00 7.21
C VAL A 159 3.91 2.04 5.90
N PHE A 160 4.43 1.45 4.84
CA PHE A 160 3.74 1.22 3.57
C PHE A 160 3.41 -0.25 3.39
N GLY A 161 2.15 -0.55 3.10
CA GLY A 161 1.62 -1.89 2.90
C GLY A 161 0.82 -2.40 4.09
N SER A 162 -0.30 -3.01 3.78
CA SER A 162 -1.23 -3.58 4.77
C SER A 162 -0.67 -4.80 5.50
N GLY A 163 0.38 -5.40 4.94
CA GLY A 163 0.97 -6.63 5.44
C GLY A 163 0.47 -7.90 4.76
N ASN A 164 -0.52 -7.85 3.86
CA ASN A 164 -0.98 -9.04 3.14
C ASN A 164 0.13 -9.68 2.30
N HIS A 165 0.99 -8.87 1.69
CA HIS A 165 2.18 -9.33 0.97
C HIS A 165 3.46 -8.98 1.74
N GLY A 166 3.49 -7.81 2.37
CA GLY A 166 4.63 -7.32 3.11
C GLY A 166 4.46 -5.87 3.51
N GLN A 167 5.53 -5.32 4.06
CA GLN A 167 5.61 -3.92 4.46
C GLN A 167 6.94 -3.34 4.06
N SER A 168 6.93 -2.14 3.45
CA SER A 168 8.10 -1.28 3.30
C SER A 168 8.02 -0.13 4.29
N TYR A 169 9.16 0.45 4.62
CA TYR A 169 9.23 1.52 5.62
C TYR A 169 9.83 2.76 4.99
N LEU A 170 9.30 3.91 5.39
CA LEU A 170 9.76 5.20 4.90
C LEU A 170 10.27 6.02 6.07
N TRP A 171 11.23 6.91 5.78
CA TRP A 171 11.83 7.78 6.78
C TRP A 171 11.95 9.21 6.27
N TRP A 172 11.87 10.18 7.18
CA TRP A 172 11.97 11.59 6.88
C TRP A 172 13.40 12.12 7.09
N ASN A 173 13.95 12.73 6.05
CA ASN A 173 15.07 13.64 6.17
C ASN A 173 14.52 15.07 6.04
N ALA A 174 14.26 15.71 7.17
CA ALA A 174 13.50 16.96 7.29
C ALA A 174 12.09 16.86 6.66
N ASP A 175 11.87 17.49 5.51
CA ASP A 175 10.62 17.47 4.74
C ASP A 175 10.66 16.55 3.50
N ARG A 176 11.75 15.79 3.35
CA ARG A 176 11.95 14.85 2.25
C ARG A 176 11.74 13.41 2.71
N LEU A 177 10.95 12.66 1.95
CA LEU A 177 10.61 11.29 2.27
C LEU A 177 11.45 10.31 1.44
N TYR A 178 12.03 9.34 2.11
CA TYR A 178 12.88 8.30 1.50
C TYR A 178 12.41 6.91 1.91
N GLN A 179 12.66 5.93 1.05
CA GLN A 179 12.44 4.54 1.38
C GLN A 179 13.63 3.99 2.19
N ALA A 180 13.33 3.27 3.27
CA ALA A 180 14.33 2.57 4.05
C ALA A 180 14.80 1.28 3.34
N HIS A 181 16.01 0.83 3.67
CA HIS A 181 16.65 -0.29 2.97
C HIS A 181 15.95 -1.63 3.20
N VAL A 182 15.40 -1.86 4.40
CA VAL A 182 14.83 -3.15 4.79
C VAL A 182 13.31 -3.09 4.76
N SER A 183 12.70 -4.09 4.17
CA SER A 183 11.28 -4.39 4.15
C SER A 183 10.98 -5.70 4.87
N TYR A 184 9.72 -5.96 5.18
CA TYR A 184 9.25 -7.23 5.69
C TYR A 184 8.39 -7.93 4.65
N LEU A 185 8.63 -9.24 4.41
CA LEU A 185 7.88 -10.06 3.49
C LEU A 185 7.05 -11.09 4.25
N SER A 186 5.73 -10.98 4.16
CA SER A 186 4.79 -11.82 4.92
C SER A 186 4.83 -13.29 4.49
N GLU A 187 5.03 -13.57 3.20
CA GLU A 187 5.09 -14.95 2.69
C GLU A 187 6.21 -15.77 3.33
N SER A 188 7.36 -15.15 3.59
CA SER A 188 8.52 -15.79 4.19
C SER A 188 8.69 -15.52 5.68
N ASP A 189 7.83 -14.69 6.29
CA ASP A 189 7.95 -14.22 7.69
C ASP A 189 9.37 -13.69 7.98
N ALA A 190 9.87 -12.81 7.09
CA ALA A 190 11.27 -12.42 7.14
C ALA A 190 11.51 -10.95 6.78
N TRP A 191 12.55 -10.38 7.35
CA TRP A 191 13.15 -9.15 6.91
C TRP A 191 13.95 -9.40 5.62
N VAL A 192 13.75 -8.54 4.62
CA VAL A 192 14.35 -8.65 3.28
C VAL A 192 14.82 -7.27 2.81
N ASN A 193 15.67 -7.23 1.79
CA ASN A 193 15.94 -5.96 1.11
C ASN A 193 14.65 -5.41 0.48
N SER A 194 14.48 -4.10 0.51
CA SER A 194 13.26 -3.47 -0.04
C SER A 194 13.12 -3.74 -1.54
N PRO A 195 11.88 -3.78 -2.08
CA PRO A 195 11.68 -3.98 -3.51
C PRO A 195 12.25 -2.81 -4.31
N GLY A 196 12.78 -3.12 -5.49
CA GLY A 196 13.44 -2.17 -6.40
C GLY A 196 14.96 -2.32 -6.43
N PRO A 197 15.72 -1.26 -6.69
CA PRO A 197 17.17 -1.32 -6.89
C PRO A 197 17.96 -1.44 -5.57
N TYR A 198 17.48 -2.25 -4.65
CA TYR A 198 18.19 -2.55 -3.39
C TYR A 198 18.97 -3.85 -3.55
N PHE A 199 20.29 -3.72 -3.57
CA PHE A 199 21.19 -4.86 -3.80
C PHE A 199 21.65 -5.46 -2.48
N ASP A 200 21.67 -6.79 -2.40
CA ASP A 200 22.20 -7.47 -1.23
C ASP A 200 23.69 -7.14 -1.03
N GLY A 201 24.05 -6.82 0.18
CA GLY A 201 25.41 -6.33 0.51
C GLY A 201 25.63 -4.84 0.29
N THR A 202 24.58 -4.06 0.05
CA THR A 202 24.60 -2.59 0.05
C THR A 202 23.69 -2.03 1.15
N ALA A 203 23.81 -0.73 1.43
CA ALA A 203 22.89 0.01 2.31
C ALA A 203 22.45 1.28 1.60
N ASP A 204 21.19 1.32 1.16
CA ASP A 204 20.63 2.47 0.45
C ASP A 204 19.49 3.08 1.25
N PHE A 205 19.67 4.33 1.68
CA PHE A 205 18.67 5.15 2.36
C PHE A 205 18.37 6.44 1.57
N ALA A 206 18.86 6.54 0.34
CA ALA A 206 18.75 7.73 -0.49
C ALA A 206 17.65 7.66 -1.55
N ARG A 207 16.90 6.55 -1.63
CA ARG A 207 15.84 6.42 -2.64
C ARG A 207 14.66 7.33 -2.31
N PRO A 208 14.41 8.38 -3.12
CA PRO A 208 13.28 9.28 -2.88
C PRO A 208 11.95 8.56 -3.11
N VAL A 209 10.93 8.94 -2.33
CA VAL A 209 9.56 8.47 -2.51
C VAL A 209 8.78 9.48 -3.34
N PRO A 210 8.47 9.18 -4.62
CA PRO A 210 7.72 10.08 -5.48
C PRO A 210 6.30 10.33 -4.97
N VAL A 211 5.74 11.48 -5.34
CA VAL A 211 4.37 11.84 -4.99
C VAL A 211 3.36 10.79 -5.44
N ARG A 212 3.58 10.16 -6.60
CA ARG A 212 2.70 9.09 -7.10
C ARG A 212 2.56 7.92 -6.13
N CYS A 213 3.62 7.56 -5.40
CA CYS A 213 3.51 6.54 -4.35
C CYS A 213 2.52 6.97 -3.25
N MET A 214 2.59 8.25 -2.87
CA MET A 214 1.71 8.80 -1.84
C MET A 214 0.25 8.82 -2.31
N GLU A 215 -0.04 9.13 -3.58
CA GLU A 215 -1.41 9.14 -4.09
C GLU A 215 -2.12 7.80 -4.00
N CYS A 216 -1.38 6.69 -4.10
CA CYS A 216 -1.93 5.35 -3.98
C CYS A 216 -1.94 4.81 -2.54
N HIS A 217 -1.11 5.37 -1.66
CA HIS A 217 -0.90 4.82 -0.32
C HIS A 217 -1.43 5.69 0.82
N VAL A 218 -1.77 6.96 0.58
CA VAL A 218 -2.35 7.84 1.61
C VAL A 218 -3.64 8.49 1.13
N THR A 219 -4.42 8.97 2.06
CA THR A 219 -5.62 9.76 1.75
C THR A 219 -5.23 11.14 1.26
N TRP A 220 -4.25 11.78 1.93
CA TRP A 220 -3.78 13.11 1.61
C TRP A 220 -2.39 13.37 2.20
N ILE A 221 -1.59 14.13 1.47
CA ILE A 221 -0.42 14.86 1.95
C ILE A 221 -0.16 16.03 1.00
N ALA A 222 0.18 17.20 1.52
CA ALA A 222 0.58 18.31 0.68
C ALA A 222 2.02 18.12 0.21
N ALA A 223 2.22 18.18 -1.11
CA ALA A 223 3.51 18.04 -1.77
C ALA A 223 3.98 19.36 -2.37
N ASP A 224 5.29 19.58 -2.39
CA ASP A 224 5.90 20.67 -3.15
C ASP A 224 5.82 20.33 -4.65
N PRO A 225 5.18 21.14 -5.49
CA PRO A 225 5.01 20.83 -6.91
C PRO A 225 6.33 20.87 -7.71
N LYS A 226 7.41 21.33 -7.11
CA LYS A 226 8.73 21.46 -7.77
C LYS A 226 9.69 20.35 -7.41
N GLU A 227 9.37 19.54 -6.40
CA GLU A 227 10.27 18.56 -5.84
C GLU A 227 9.58 17.20 -5.73
N MET A 228 10.26 16.16 -6.18
CA MET A 228 9.71 14.81 -6.30
C MET A 228 9.24 14.21 -4.97
N ASN A 229 9.97 14.45 -3.87
CA ASN A 229 9.78 13.76 -2.58
C ASN A 229 9.71 14.73 -1.39
N ARG A 230 9.24 15.96 -1.64
CA ARG A 230 9.16 17.01 -0.63
C ARG A 230 7.71 17.26 -0.24
N PHE A 231 7.41 17.15 1.07
CA PHE A 231 6.06 17.15 1.58
C PHE A 231 5.92 17.97 2.86
N ASP A 232 4.72 18.48 3.10
CA ASP A 232 4.33 18.98 4.41
C ASP A 232 3.83 17.82 5.27
N ARG A 233 4.72 17.28 6.11
CA ARG A 233 4.44 16.15 6.99
C ARG A 233 3.22 16.36 7.89
N SER A 234 2.93 17.61 8.31
CA SER A 234 1.82 17.93 9.20
C SER A 234 0.46 17.71 8.57
N THR A 235 0.41 17.58 7.22
CA THR A 235 -0.84 17.41 6.46
C THR A 235 -1.15 15.94 6.16
N LEU A 236 -0.30 14.99 6.55
CA LEU A 236 -0.47 13.58 6.23
C LEU A 236 -1.72 12.98 6.86
N ILE A 237 -2.57 12.39 6.03
CA ILE A 237 -3.66 11.50 6.41
C ILE A 237 -3.31 10.10 5.87
N PRO A 238 -2.81 9.18 6.72
CA PRO A 238 -2.39 7.86 6.28
C PRO A 238 -3.57 6.96 5.88
N GLY A 239 -3.27 5.91 5.13
CA GLY A 239 -4.24 4.97 4.58
C GLY A 239 -5.04 5.55 3.43
N VAL A 240 -5.63 4.72 2.60
CA VAL A 240 -6.64 5.11 1.60
C VAL A 240 -7.99 5.00 2.28
N THR A 241 -8.61 6.14 2.62
CA THR A 241 -9.82 6.17 3.43
C THR A 241 -11.07 6.60 2.66
N CYS A 242 -12.19 6.74 3.34
CA CYS A 242 -13.53 6.95 2.78
C CYS A 242 -13.56 7.97 1.63
N VAL A 243 -12.92 9.11 1.81
CA VAL A 243 -12.97 10.23 0.86
C VAL A 243 -12.24 9.96 -0.47
N ARG A 244 -11.40 8.92 -0.52
CA ARG A 244 -10.75 8.51 -1.78
C ARG A 244 -11.73 7.81 -2.74
N CYS A 245 -12.80 7.23 -2.22
CA CYS A 245 -13.84 6.55 -2.99
C CYS A 245 -15.16 7.35 -3.02
N HIS A 246 -15.46 8.09 -1.95
CA HIS A 246 -16.70 8.85 -1.83
C HIS A 246 -16.56 10.33 -2.16
N GLY A 247 -15.35 10.81 -2.40
CA GLY A 247 -15.05 12.21 -2.70
C GLY A 247 -15.01 13.12 -1.47
N PRO A 248 -14.86 14.42 -1.69
CA PRO A 248 -14.79 15.41 -0.62
C PRO A 248 -16.02 15.36 0.28
N ALA A 249 -15.85 15.21 1.60
CA ALA A 249 -16.93 14.95 2.53
C ALA A 249 -17.26 16.11 3.49
N HIS A 250 -16.49 17.22 3.45
CA HIS A 250 -16.71 18.34 4.38
C HIS A 250 -18.14 18.91 4.31
N GLU A 251 -18.65 19.12 3.09
CA GLU A 251 -20.01 19.64 2.91
C GLU A 251 -21.09 18.62 3.29
N HIS A 252 -20.80 17.31 3.10
CA HIS A 252 -21.68 16.23 3.53
C HIS A 252 -21.84 16.26 5.07
N VAL A 253 -20.76 16.25 5.79
CA VAL A 253 -20.76 16.28 7.26
C VAL A 253 -21.45 17.55 7.77
N ALA A 254 -21.12 18.71 7.20
CA ALA A 254 -21.75 19.98 7.59
C ALA A 254 -23.26 19.99 7.34
N TYR A 255 -23.72 19.41 6.21
CA TYR A 255 -25.14 19.31 5.86
C TYR A 255 -25.89 18.41 6.85
N HIS A 256 -25.39 17.19 7.10
CA HIS A 256 -26.12 16.23 7.96
C HIS A 256 -26.11 16.62 9.44
N ARG A 257 -25.10 17.33 9.91
CA ARG A 257 -25.14 17.92 11.27
C ARG A 257 -26.24 18.97 11.44
N GLN A 258 -26.63 19.65 10.35
CA GLN A 258 -27.74 20.60 10.36
C GLN A 258 -29.10 19.94 10.08
N HIS A 259 -29.11 18.73 9.50
CA HIS A 259 -30.30 17.99 9.11
C HIS A 259 -30.22 16.53 9.61
N PRO A 260 -30.27 16.31 10.93
CA PRO A 260 -30.03 14.99 11.52
C PRO A 260 -31.07 13.92 11.15
N ASP A 261 -32.26 14.36 10.72
CA ASP A 261 -33.34 13.45 10.29
C ASP A 261 -33.23 13.03 8.80
N GLU A 262 -32.32 13.63 8.04
CA GLU A 262 -32.08 13.29 6.64
C GLU A 262 -31.23 12.03 6.55
N THR A 263 -31.76 10.98 5.93
CA THR A 263 -31.11 9.67 5.76
C THR A 263 -30.51 9.47 4.38
N GLU A 264 -30.90 10.27 3.38
CA GLU A 264 -30.34 10.20 2.06
C GLU A 264 -28.98 10.92 2.01
N GLY A 265 -27.94 10.25 1.55
CA GLY A 265 -26.59 10.86 1.45
C GLY A 265 -26.60 12.08 0.52
N ARG A 266 -26.39 13.28 1.09
CA ARG A 266 -26.32 14.54 0.38
C ARG A 266 -24.88 15.03 0.29
N ARG A 267 -24.51 15.64 -0.84
CA ARG A 267 -23.19 16.26 -1.06
C ARG A 267 -22.01 15.30 -0.89
N ILE A 268 -22.24 14.06 -1.28
CA ILE A 268 -21.23 13.00 -1.30
C ILE A 268 -21.51 12.06 -2.48
N VAL A 269 -20.50 11.42 -2.99
CA VAL A 269 -20.67 10.44 -4.06
C VAL A 269 -21.06 9.11 -3.45
N ASN A 270 -22.16 8.53 -3.96
CA ASN A 270 -22.43 7.10 -3.76
C ASN A 270 -21.92 6.35 -4.99
N PRO A 271 -20.80 5.59 -4.89
CA PRO A 271 -20.23 4.87 -6.03
C PRO A 271 -21.23 3.91 -6.69
N ALA A 272 -22.13 3.27 -5.94
CA ALA A 272 -23.11 2.36 -6.49
C ALA A 272 -24.14 3.03 -7.43
N ALA A 273 -24.31 4.35 -7.33
CA ALA A 273 -25.20 5.11 -8.21
C ALA A 273 -24.50 5.60 -9.50
N LEU A 274 -23.20 5.41 -9.61
CA LEU A 274 -22.43 5.79 -10.80
C LEU A 274 -22.55 4.75 -11.91
N THR A 275 -22.23 5.14 -13.15
CA THR A 275 -22.06 4.18 -14.24
C THR A 275 -20.94 3.19 -13.92
N ILE A 276 -21.00 1.98 -14.46
CA ILE A 276 -19.97 0.93 -14.26
C ILE A 276 -18.56 1.45 -14.60
N GLN A 277 -18.44 2.23 -15.66
CA GLN A 277 -17.18 2.86 -16.01
C GLN A 277 -16.66 3.74 -14.87
N ARG A 278 -17.48 4.64 -14.32
CA ARG A 278 -17.08 5.54 -13.23
C ARG A 278 -16.79 4.79 -11.93
N GLN A 279 -17.53 3.69 -11.66
CA GLN A 279 -17.21 2.81 -10.53
C GLN A 279 -15.81 2.22 -10.68
N ASN A 280 -15.48 1.68 -11.86
CA ASN A 280 -14.16 1.09 -12.12
C ASN A 280 -13.04 2.13 -12.10
N GLU A 281 -13.28 3.36 -12.54
CA GLU A 281 -12.32 4.46 -12.50
C GLU A 281 -11.92 4.87 -11.08
N ILE A 282 -12.81 4.71 -10.09
CA ILE A 282 -12.46 4.88 -8.68
C ILE A 282 -11.35 3.91 -8.26
N CYS A 283 -11.40 2.68 -8.71
CA CYS A 283 -10.35 1.70 -8.44
C CYS A 283 -9.09 1.99 -9.27
N ALA A 284 -9.28 2.35 -10.53
CA ALA A 284 -8.23 2.59 -11.50
C ALA A 284 -7.28 3.74 -11.13
N GLN A 285 -7.72 4.71 -10.32
CA GLN A 285 -6.84 5.79 -9.85
C GLN A 285 -5.54 5.26 -9.21
N CYS A 286 -5.58 4.05 -8.63
CA CYS A 286 -4.45 3.37 -8.00
C CYS A 286 -4.12 2.01 -8.64
N HIS A 287 -5.13 1.31 -9.18
CA HIS A 287 -4.98 -0.03 -9.75
C HIS A 287 -4.85 -0.04 -11.28
N SER A 288 -4.32 1.05 -11.84
CA SER A 288 -3.89 1.17 -13.23
C SER A 288 -2.57 1.89 -13.34
N ALA A 289 -1.77 1.50 -14.31
CA ALA A 289 -0.59 2.27 -14.73
C ALA A 289 -1.04 3.54 -15.44
N GLY A 290 -0.23 4.58 -15.36
CA GLY A 290 -0.49 5.83 -16.04
C GLY A 290 0.39 6.97 -15.56
N GLU A 291 0.34 8.08 -16.30
CA GLU A 291 1.05 9.31 -15.98
C GLU A 291 0.06 10.38 -15.49
N ASP A 292 0.41 11.04 -14.40
CA ASP A 292 -0.38 12.16 -13.90
C ASP A 292 -0.21 13.38 -14.81
N HIS A 293 -1.31 13.96 -15.29
CA HIS A 293 -1.28 15.18 -16.09
C HIS A 293 -2.07 16.33 -15.49
N ALA A 294 -2.57 16.14 -14.27
CA ALA A 294 -3.29 17.15 -13.51
C ALA A 294 -2.75 17.27 -12.08
N SER A 295 -3.40 18.10 -11.27
CA SER A 295 -2.96 18.32 -9.89
C SER A 295 -3.04 17.07 -9.05
N LEU A 296 -2.02 16.87 -8.21
CA LEU A 296 -1.91 15.77 -7.25
C LEU A 296 -3.13 15.71 -6.33
N PHE A 297 -3.60 14.49 -6.05
CA PHE A 297 -4.84 14.24 -5.30
C PHE A 297 -6.07 14.99 -5.88
N GLY A 298 -6.02 15.31 -7.18
CA GLY A 298 -7.06 16.09 -7.83
C GLY A 298 -8.31 15.31 -8.17
N TYR A 299 -8.18 14.01 -8.51
CA TYR A 299 -9.29 13.17 -8.94
C TYR A 299 -10.47 13.21 -7.97
N ARG A 300 -11.64 13.36 -8.53
CA ARG A 300 -12.91 13.34 -7.80
C ARG A 300 -13.74 12.13 -8.26
N PRO A 301 -14.13 11.21 -7.38
CA PRO A 301 -15.00 10.09 -7.72
C PRO A 301 -16.23 10.54 -8.47
N GLY A 302 -16.52 9.87 -9.61
CA GLY A 302 -17.59 10.23 -10.51
C GLY A 302 -17.22 11.15 -11.69
N GLU A 303 -16.07 11.84 -11.61
CA GLU A 303 -15.51 12.53 -12.79
C GLU A 303 -14.77 11.54 -13.71
N PRO A 304 -14.56 11.89 -14.99
CA PRO A 304 -13.70 11.10 -15.87
C PRO A 304 -12.26 11.05 -15.36
N LEU A 305 -11.75 9.85 -15.09
CA LEU A 305 -10.38 9.70 -14.58
C LEU A 305 -9.34 10.20 -15.58
N GLU A 306 -9.62 10.13 -16.87
CA GLU A 306 -8.74 10.63 -17.95
C GLU A 306 -8.41 12.12 -17.87
N GLN A 307 -9.17 12.90 -17.11
CA GLN A 307 -8.85 14.32 -16.86
C GLN A 307 -7.69 14.48 -15.86
N TRP A 308 -7.36 13.44 -15.12
CA TRP A 308 -6.42 13.46 -14.02
C TRP A 308 -5.23 12.53 -14.24
N LEU A 309 -5.48 11.38 -14.84
CA LEU A 309 -4.52 10.33 -15.08
C LEU A 309 -4.64 9.81 -16.50
N GLN A 310 -3.57 9.93 -17.27
CA GLN A 310 -3.49 9.25 -18.57
C GLN A 310 -3.17 7.78 -18.33
N LEU A 311 -4.18 6.93 -18.47
CA LEU A 311 -4.02 5.49 -18.25
C LEU A 311 -3.13 4.89 -19.35
N ASP A 312 -2.12 4.13 -18.94
CA ASP A 312 -1.39 3.24 -19.83
C ASP A 312 -2.05 1.83 -19.80
N LEU A 313 -2.93 1.62 -20.77
CA LEU A 313 -3.58 0.31 -20.96
C LEU A 313 -2.78 -0.59 -21.91
N SER A 314 -1.71 -0.07 -22.53
CA SER A 314 -0.91 -0.78 -23.54
C SER A 314 0.14 -1.70 -22.90
N ALA A 315 0.72 -1.30 -21.80
CA ALA A 315 1.76 -2.07 -21.09
C ALA A 315 1.32 -3.48 -20.65
N SER A 316 0.00 -3.70 -20.57
CA SER A 316 -0.60 -4.98 -20.24
C SER A 316 -1.25 -5.71 -21.42
N ALA A 317 -1.18 -5.13 -22.63
CA ALA A 317 -1.77 -5.73 -23.83
C ALA A 317 -0.96 -6.95 -24.33
N GLU A 318 0.30 -7.10 -23.91
CA GLU A 318 1.08 -8.30 -24.15
C GLU A 318 0.51 -9.44 -23.29
N SER A 319 0.19 -10.56 -23.93
CA SER A 319 -0.41 -11.73 -23.27
C SER A 319 0.47 -12.33 -22.17
N ASN A 320 1.75 -11.96 -22.13
CA ASN A 320 2.75 -12.42 -21.17
C ASN A 320 3.14 -11.36 -20.12
N ALA A 321 2.46 -10.20 -20.07
CA ALA A 321 2.75 -9.21 -19.05
C ALA A 321 2.47 -9.79 -17.65
N ASP A 322 3.41 -9.56 -16.72
CA ASP A 322 3.23 -10.01 -15.34
C ASP A 322 2.13 -9.21 -14.64
N PRO A 323 1.32 -9.83 -13.77
CA PRO A 323 0.34 -9.11 -12.99
C PRO A 323 1.06 -8.16 -12.03
N HIS A 324 0.58 -6.92 -11.97
CA HIS A 324 1.09 -5.90 -11.06
C HIS A 324 -0.07 -5.17 -10.38
N ALA A 325 0.13 -4.67 -9.18
CA ALA A 325 -0.92 -3.93 -8.46
C ALA A 325 -1.46 -2.73 -9.29
N ALA A 326 -0.61 -2.11 -10.10
CA ALA A 326 -0.96 -0.98 -10.97
C ALA A 326 -1.43 -1.38 -12.38
N ASN A 327 -1.74 -2.65 -12.67
CA ASN A 327 -2.29 -3.04 -13.98
C ASN A 327 -3.56 -3.88 -13.91
N GLN A 328 -4.21 -3.94 -12.75
CA GLN A 328 -5.37 -4.80 -12.50
C GLN A 328 -6.52 -4.51 -13.46
N LEU A 329 -6.87 -3.22 -13.70
CA LEU A 329 -7.93 -2.88 -14.63
C LEU A 329 -7.58 -3.29 -16.06
N ALA A 330 -6.37 -3.00 -16.52
CA ALA A 330 -5.94 -3.30 -17.86
C ALA A 330 -5.90 -4.82 -18.13
N ARG A 331 -5.50 -5.62 -17.13
CA ARG A 331 -5.57 -7.09 -17.18
C ARG A 331 -7.01 -7.59 -17.22
N LEU A 332 -7.89 -7.01 -16.39
CA LEU A 332 -9.30 -7.37 -16.37
C LEU A 332 -10.00 -7.07 -17.72
N MET A 333 -9.67 -5.94 -18.36
CA MET A 333 -10.22 -5.54 -19.65
C MET A 333 -9.91 -6.54 -20.79
N GLN A 334 -8.88 -7.38 -20.64
CA GLN A 334 -8.57 -8.44 -21.60
C GLN A 334 -9.45 -9.69 -21.42
N SER A 335 -10.18 -9.77 -20.32
CA SER A 335 -11.07 -10.89 -20.03
C SER A 335 -12.31 -10.88 -20.94
N ARG A 336 -12.64 -11.99 -21.54
CA ARG A 336 -13.84 -12.11 -22.40
C ARG A 336 -15.13 -11.78 -21.64
N CYS A 337 -15.23 -12.18 -20.36
CA CYS A 337 -16.37 -11.89 -19.51
C CYS A 337 -16.53 -10.37 -19.30
N PHE A 338 -15.44 -9.64 -19.09
CA PHE A 338 -15.46 -8.17 -19.00
C PHE A 338 -15.95 -7.54 -20.33
N GLN A 339 -15.37 -7.97 -21.45
CA GLN A 339 -15.69 -7.45 -22.79
C GLN A 339 -17.14 -7.73 -23.23
N GLN A 340 -17.72 -8.84 -22.76
CA GLN A 340 -19.06 -9.29 -23.13
C GLN A 340 -20.14 -8.82 -22.14
N SER A 341 -19.77 -8.26 -21.01
CA SER A 341 -20.70 -7.82 -19.97
C SER A 341 -20.77 -6.30 -19.90
N SER A 342 -21.98 -5.76 -19.87
CA SER A 342 -22.22 -4.34 -19.65
C SER A 342 -22.19 -3.92 -18.17
N GLY A 343 -22.12 -4.89 -17.25
CA GLY A 343 -22.26 -4.68 -15.80
C GLY A 343 -21.06 -5.12 -14.95
N PHE A 344 -19.87 -5.25 -15.53
CA PHE A 344 -18.72 -5.79 -14.81
C PHE A 344 -17.98 -4.68 -14.03
N ALA A 345 -18.38 -4.47 -12.77
CA ALA A 345 -17.68 -3.60 -11.83
C ALA A 345 -16.70 -4.40 -10.96
N CYS A 346 -15.63 -3.76 -10.49
CA CYS A 346 -14.68 -4.36 -9.52
C CYS A 346 -15.41 -4.84 -8.26
N THR A 347 -16.45 -4.12 -7.85
CA THR A 347 -17.29 -4.45 -6.68
C THR A 347 -18.19 -5.68 -6.88
N LEU A 348 -18.26 -6.25 -8.08
CA LEU A 348 -18.90 -7.56 -8.29
C LEU A 348 -18.18 -8.66 -7.48
N CYS A 349 -16.87 -8.53 -7.32
CA CYS A 349 -16.02 -9.50 -6.63
C CYS A 349 -15.45 -8.97 -5.32
N HIS A 350 -15.22 -7.66 -5.21
CA HIS A 350 -14.59 -7.02 -4.07
C HIS A 350 -15.58 -6.15 -3.29
N ASP A 351 -15.67 -6.37 -1.97
CA ASP A 351 -16.31 -5.42 -1.07
C ASP A 351 -15.23 -4.49 -0.49
N PRO A 352 -15.22 -3.20 -0.87
CA PRO A 352 -14.19 -2.26 -0.42
C PRO A 352 -14.29 -1.92 1.07
N HIS A 353 -15.39 -2.24 1.75
CA HIS A 353 -15.62 -1.95 3.16
C HIS A 353 -15.24 -3.10 4.10
N GLN A 354 -14.89 -4.26 3.55
CA GLN A 354 -14.55 -5.44 4.35
C GLN A 354 -13.16 -5.95 4.02
N ASN A 355 -12.49 -6.48 5.05
CA ASN A 355 -11.24 -7.19 4.83
C ASN A 355 -11.51 -8.51 4.09
N GLN A 356 -10.84 -8.69 2.96
CA GLN A 356 -10.88 -9.94 2.20
C GLN A 356 -9.47 -10.57 2.24
N PRO A 357 -9.11 -11.21 3.35
CA PRO A 357 -7.74 -11.69 3.58
C PRO A 357 -7.32 -12.80 2.62
N ASP A 358 -8.28 -13.48 1.99
CA ASP A 358 -8.00 -14.58 1.09
C ASP A 358 -8.84 -14.50 -0.18
N THR A 359 -8.22 -14.78 -1.32
CA THR A 359 -8.89 -14.93 -2.62
C THR A 359 -9.92 -16.06 -2.65
N SER A 360 -9.88 -16.99 -1.68
CA SER A 360 -10.92 -17.99 -1.47
C SER A 360 -12.27 -17.37 -1.05
N SER A 361 -12.26 -16.13 -0.51
CA SER A 361 -13.48 -15.40 -0.18
C SER A 361 -14.26 -14.92 -1.41
N ILE A 362 -13.58 -14.74 -2.56
CA ILE A 362 -14.25 -14.61 -3.86
C ILE A 362 -14.78 -15.97 -4.22
N THR A 363 -15.97 -16.26 -3.73
CA THR A 363 -16.59 -17.57 -3.87
C THR A 363 -17.00 -17.81 -5.31
N ALA A 364 -17.11 -19.08 -5.69
CA ALA A 364 -17.74 -19.48 -6.95
C ALA A 364 -19.12 -18.82 -7.18
N GLN A 365 -19.73 -18.29 -6.13
CA GLN A 365 -21.02 -17.62 -6.21
C GLN A 365 -20.98 -16.36 -7.07
N GLN A 366 -19.93 -15.54 -7.00
CA GLN A 366 -19.79 -14.36 -7.87
C GLN A 366 -19.68 -14.78 -9.33
N CYS A 367 -18.91 -15.82 -9.64
CA CYS A 367 -18.80 -16.34 -11.00
C CYS A 367 -20.14 -16.92 -11.49
N ARG A 368 -20.88 -17.59 -10.62
CA ARG A 368 -22.18 -18.23 -10.94
C ARG A 368 -23.33 -17.26 -11.16
N GLN A 369 -23.20 -16.01 -10.81
CA GLN A 369 -24.20 -15.00 -11.21
C GLN A 369 -24.39 -14.95 -12.73
N CYS A 370 -23.30 -15.19 -13.48
CA CYS A 370 -23.30 -15.25 -14.93
C CYS A 370 -23.15 -16.69 -15.47
N HIS A 371 -22.31 -17.52 -14.82
CA HIS A 371 -22.04 -18.89 -15.23
C HIS A 371 -22.96 -19.87 -14.50
N GLN A 372 -24.25 -19.86 -14.85
CA GLN A 372 -25.27 -20.69 -14.19
C GLN A 372 -25.18 -22.19 -14.53
N GLN A 373 -24.64 -22.50 -15.70
CA GLN A 373 -24.36 -23.88 -16.09
C GLN A 373 -22.84 -24.10 -15.97
N ASP A 374 -22.42 -25.12 -15.25
CA ASP A 374 -21.01 -25.44 -15.03
C ASP A 374 -20.36 -25.94 -16.34
N PRO A 375 -19.80 -25.09 -17.21
CA PRO A 375 -19.17 -25.56 -18.46
C PRO A 375 -17.77 -26.10 -18.24
N CYS A 376 -17.23 -25.99 -17.01
CA CYS A 376 -15.88 -26.41 -16.70
C CYS A 376 -15.79 -27.96 -16.60
N PRO A 377 -15.00 -28.64 -17.47
CA PRO A 377 -14.85 -30.09 -17.44
C PRO A 377 -14.33 -30.64 -16.11
N GLU A 378 -13.50 -29.86 -15.39
CA GLU A 378 -12.95 -30.24 -14.10
C GLU A 378 -14.01 -30.39 -13.01
N VAL A 379 -15.13 -29.68 -13.14
CA VAL A 379 -16.28 -29.79 -12.22
C VAL A 379 -16.95 -31.16 -12.33
N GLN A 380 -16.82 -31.84 -13.47
CA GLN A 380 -17.39 -33.15 -13.73
C GLN A 380 -16.45 -34.29 -13.29
N SER A 381 -15.21 -33.96 -12.90
CA SER A 381 -14.23 -34.92 -12.42
C SER A 381 -14.59 -35.45 -11.03
N GLU A 382 -14.63 -36.77 -10.84
CA GLU A 382 -14.88 -37.39 -9.53
C GLU A 382 -13.80 -37.05 -8.50
N LYS A 383 -12.57 -36.74 -8.95
CA LYS A 383 -11.43 -36.42 -8.08
C LYS A 383 -11.37 -34.98 -7.65
N THR A 384 -11.75 -34.04 -8.51
CA THR A 384 -11.57 -32.59 -8.31
C THR A 384 -12.87 -31.82 -8.27
N GLY A 385 -14.00 -32.44 -8.63
CA GLY A 385 -15.26 -31.78 -8.88
C GLY A 385 -15.81 -30.91 -7.74
N SER A 386 -15.65 -31.32 -6.48
CA SER A 386 -16.11 -30.52 -5.33
C SER A 386 -15.24 -29.29 -5.09
N LEU A 387 -13.93 -29.42 -5.26
CA LEU A 387 -12.96 -28.32 -5.12
C LEU A 387 -13.04 -27.36 -6.31
N ALA A 388 -13.16 -27.89 -7.53
CA ALA A 388 -13.31 -27.09 -8.75
C ALA A 388 -14.54 -26.20 -8.70
N ARG A 389 -15.64 -26.69 -8.11
CA ARG A 389 -16.88 -25.91 -7.93
C ARG A 389 -16.72 -24.70 -7.00
N GLN A 390 -15.73 -24.69 -6.13
CA GLN A 390 -15.51 -23.66 -5.12
C GLN A 390 -14.33 -22.74 -5.46
N ARG A 391 -13.43 -23.16 -6.34
CA ARG A 391 -12.13 -22.52 -6.59
C ARG A 391 -11.95 -22.03 -8.03
N CYS A 392 -12.96 -21.43 -8.63
CA CYS A 392 -12.86 -20.89 -10.00
C CYS A 392 -11.67 -19.95 -10.17
N VAL A 393 -11.42 -19.10 -9.18
CA VAL A 393 -10.34 -18.11 -9.18
C VAL A 393 -8.96 -18.78 -9.26
N ALA A 394 -8.75 -19.92 -8.61
CA ALA A 394 -7.46 -20.60 -8.60
C ALA A 394 -7.00 -21.03 -10.01
N CYS A 395 -7.95 -21.40 -10.86
CA CYS A 395 -7.66 -21.86 -12.23
C CYS A 395 -7.79 -20.73 -13.27
N HIS A 396 -8.76 -19.83 -13.09
CA HIS A 396 -9.11 -18.82 -14.08
C HIS A 396 -8.42 -17.46 -13.83
N MET A 397 -7.86 -17.25 -12.64
CA MET A 397 -7.08 -16.08 -12.24
C MET A 397 -5.84 -16.56 -11.48
N PRO A 398 -4.87 -17.20 -12.16
CA PRO A 398 -3.72 -17.81 -11.49
C PRO A 398 -2.90 -16.74 -10.74
N ALA A 399 -2.31 -17.15 -9.62
CA ALA A 399 -1.28 -16.36 -8.98
C ALA A 399 0.02 -16.47 -9.79
N ARG A 400 0.60 -15.35 -10.14
CA ARG A 400 1.83 -15.25 -10.94
C ARG A 400 2.81 -14.34 -10.22
N ARG A 401 4.09 -14.56 -10.47
CA ARG A 401 5.14 -13.73 -9.90
C ARG A 401 5.23 -12.40 -10.64
N ASP A 402 5.46 -11.34 -9.89
CA ASP A 402 5.68 -9.99 -10.40
C ASP A 402 7.17 -9.66 -10.36
N ALA A 403 7.83 -9.75 -11.50
CA ALA A 403 9.25 -9.45 -11.62
C ALA A 403 9.59 -7.97 -11.35
N GLN A 404 8.60 -7.05 -11.43
CA GLN A 404 8.79 -5.64 -11.12
C GLN A 404 8.85 -5.39 -9.60
N VAL A 405 8.30 -6.31 -8.81
CA VAL A 405 8.35 -6.28 -7.34
C VAL A 405 9.23 -7.42 -6.85
N ALA A 406 10.51 -7.37 -7.23
CA ALA A 406 11.51 -8.33 -6.80
C ALA A 406 12.33 -7.77 -5.63
N MET A 407 12.56 -8.60 -4.64
CA MET A 407 13.39 -8.33 -3.47
C MET A 407 14.64 -9.21 -3.55
N GLN A 408 15.80 -8.59 -3.48
CA GLN A 408 17.05 -9.35 -3.43
C GLN A 408 17.31 -9.86 -2.02
N THR A 409 17.67 -11.12 -1.91
CA THR A 409 18.09 -11.74 -0.66
C THR A 409 19.41 -12.46 -0.87
N ARG A 410 20.04 -12.87 0.22
CA ARG A 410 21.26 -13.70 0.18
C ARG A 410 21.07 -15.02 -0.58
N GLN A 411 19.85 -15.55 -0.64
CA GLN A 411 19.51 -16.80 -1.32
C GLN A 411 19.09 -16.61 -2.78
N GLY A 412 18.90 -15.37 -3.24
CA GLY A 412 18.44 -15.01 -4.57
C GLY A 412 17.26 -14.03 -4.53
N ASN A 413 16.64 -13.83 -5.68
CA ASN A 413 15.50 -12.92 -5.80
C ASN A 413 14.21 -13.61 -5.35
N ILE A 414 13.40 -12.90 -4.58
CA ILE A 414 12.02 -13.25 -4.25
C ILE A 414 11.12 -12.26 -4.98
N GLU A 415 10.23 -12.76 -5.82
CA GLU A 415 9.25 -11.97 -6.55
C GLU A 415 7.90 -12.05 -5.85
N ALA A 416 7.20 -10.92 -5.76
CA ALA A 416 5.86 -10.89 -5.18
C ALA A 416 4.90 -11.79 -5.98
N LEU A 417 4.02 -12.51 -5.30
CA LEU A 417 3.00 -13.36 -5.91
C LEU A 417 1.67 -12.62 -5.96
N LEU A 418 1.18 -12.32 -7.15
CA LEU A 418 -0.06 -11.56 -7.37
C LEU A 418 -1.07 -12.34 -8.22
N ARG A 419 -2.35 -12.15 -7.94
CA ARG A 419 -3.45 -12.68 -8.77
C ARG A 419 -3.56 -11.93 -10.08
N ASP A 420 -3.53 -12.69 -11.18
CA ASP A 420 -3.79 -12.14 -12.50
C ASP A 420 -5.29 -11.85 -12.68
N HIS A 421 -5.64 -10.61 -13.00
CA HIS A 421 -7.01 -10.20 -13.25
C HIS A 421 -7.47 -10.46 -14.69
N GLN A 422 -6.61 -10.96 -15.56
CA GLN A 422 -7.05 -11.53 -16.82
C GLN A 422 -7.73 -12.88 -16.59
N ILE A 423 -9.05 -12.88 -16.52
CA ILE A 423 -9.86 -14.08 -16.33
C ILE A 423 -9.85 -14.88 -17.62
N GLY A 424 -9.33 -16.09 -17.58
CA GLY A 424 -9.17 -16.91 -18.77
C GLY A 424 -8.99 -18.40 -18.49
N ILE A 425 -8.62 -19.14 -19.54
CA ILE A 425 -8.21 -20.55 -19.44
C ILE A 425 -6.69 -20.55 -19.56
N TRP A 426 -6.01 -20.94 -18.49
CA TRP A 426 -4.57 -20.94 -18.40
C TRP A 426 -4.05 -22.38 -18.45
N PRO A 427 -3.33 -22.77 -19.53
CA PRO A 427 -2.83 -24.16 -19.67
C PRO A 427 -1.79 -24.54 -18.62
N GLU A 428 -1.10 -23.54 -18.06
CA GLU A 428 0.05 -23.73 -17.17
C GLU A 428 -0.29 -23.65 -15.67
N THR A 429 -1.58 -23.63 -15.29
CA THR A 429 -1.94 -23.70 -13.87
C THR A 429 -1.40 -24.99 -13.28
N THR A 430 -0.29 -24.84 -12.54
CA THR A 430 0.47 -25.94 -11.97
C THR A 430 -0.37 -26.76 -10.98
N GLU A 431 -0.06 -28.05 -10.86
CA GLU A 431 -0.66 -28.95 -9.86
C GLU A 431 -0.62 -28.38 -8.43
N ILE A 432 0.32 -27.47 -8.15
CA ILE A 432 0.51 -26.80 -6.84
C ILE A 432 -0.68 -25.88 -6.51
N GLU A 433 -1.23 -25.15 -7.49
CA GLU A 433 -2.41 -24.29 -7.26
C GLU A 433 -3.72 -25.08 -7.24
N ARG A 434 -3.73 -26.27 -7.85
CA ARG A 434 -4.88 -27.18 -7.83
C ARG A 434 -5.02 -27.92 -6.50
N SER A 435 -3.94 -28.00 -5.72
CA SER A 435 -3.87 -28.76 -4.45
C SER A 435 -3.90 -27.89 -3.18
N ARG A 436 -3.72 -26.58 -3.29
CA ARG A 436 -3.85 -25.60 -2.20
C ARG A 436 -5.23 -24.99 -2.21
#